data_4c0e7b3a5d4c0b4d9477b791077b5e99
#
_entry.id   4c0e7b3a5d4c0b4d9477b791077b5e99
#
_cell.length_a   1.000
_cell.length_b   1.000
_cell.length_c   1.000
_cell.angle_alpha   90.00
_cell.angle_beta   90.00
_cell.angle_gamma   90.00
#
_symmetry.space_group_name_H-M   'P 1'
#
loop_
_entity.id
_entity.type
_entity.pdbx_description
1 polymer ?
#
loop_
_entity_poly.entity_id
_entity_poly.type
_entity_poly.pdbx_seq_one_letter_code
_entity_poly.pdbx_strand_id
1 'polypeptide(L)'
;MAKSSKLVVARKGRVLMVRRKRDGLWMFPGGRRRAGESDRSCLRREIKEELPKLKLGPLKLWKEVKARKSRTGRRMSDAIFLAKKVSGRLKVGDKKEIDRAVWRKPRGARLAPTSRYIRDKLFPRRGRR
;
A
#
# COMPACT_ATOMS: atom_id res chain seq x y z
N MET A 1 -9.62 2.90 14.99
CA MET A 1 -9.15 3.22 13.63
C MET A 1 -7.66 2.95 13.51
N ALA A 2 -7.25 2.56 12.32
CA ALA A 2 -5.85 2.30 12.04
C ALA A 2 -5.03 3.59 12.00
N LYS A 3 -3.73 3.47 12.22
CA LYS A 3 -2.83 4.63 12.11
C LYS A 3 -2.44 4.93 10.67
N SER A 4 -2.52 3.95 9.80
CA SER A 4 -2.21 4.08 8.37
C SER A 4 -3.17 3.26 7.55
N SER A 5 -3.26 3.57 6.25
CA SER A 5 -4.05 2.79 5.32
C SER A 5 -3.19 2.40 4.12
N LYS A 6 -3.43 1.20 3.58
CA LYS A 6 -2.69 0.69 2.43
C LYS A 6 -3.67 0.18 1.38
N LEU A 7 -3.27 0.31 0.12
CA LEU A 7 -4.05 -0.12 -1.03
C LEU A 7 -3.40 -1.35 -1.66
N VAL A 8 -4.21 -2.38 -1.88
CA VAL A 8 -3.79 -3.54 -2.66
C VAL A 8 -4.67 -3.62 -3.89
N VAL A 9 -4.07 -3.54 -5.05
CA VAL A 9 -4.77 -3.72 -6.31
C VAL A 9 -3.91 -4.57 -7.23
N ALA A 10 -4.51 -5.62 -7.79
CA ALA A 10 -3.85 -6.54 -8.68
C ALA A 10 -4.40 -6.37 -10.10
N ARG A 11 -3.52 -6.50 -11.08
CA ARG A 11 -3.87 -6.41 -12.49
C ARG A 11 -2.95 -7.36 -13.26
N LYS A 12 -3.54 -8.35 -13.93
CA LYS A 12 -2.80 -9.29 -14.79
C LYS A 12 -1.60 -9.94 -14.09
N GLY A 13 -1.81 -10.40 -12.86
CA GLY A 13 -0.75 -11.07 -12.09
C GLY A 13 0.27 -10.15 -11.45
N ARG A 14 0.10 -8.86 -11.57
CA ARG A 14 0.98 -7.86 -10.97
C ARG A 14 0.22 -7.03 -9.97
N VAL A 15 0.95 -6.42 -9.04
CA VAL A 15 0.37 -5.54 -8.02
C VAL A 15 0.99 -4.16 -8.12
N LEU A 16 0.21 -3.17 -7.73
CA LEU A 16 0.69 -1.81 -7.67
C LEU A 16 1.60 -1.66 -6.45
N MET A 17 2.83 -1.23 -6.68
CA MET A 17 3.79 -0.96 -5.61
C MET A 17 4.49 0.36 -5.84
N VAL A 18 4.89 0.99 -4.75
CA VAL A 18 5.68 2.21 -4.75
C VAL A 18 6.98 1.97 -4.00
N ARG A 19 8.03 2.70 -4.38
CA ARG A 19 9.32 2.59 -3.73
C ARG A 19 9.51 3.77 -2.79
N ARG A 20 9.86 3.45 -1.54
CA ARG A 20 10.12 4.46 -0.53
C ARG A 20 11.49 5.07 -0.76
N LYS A 21 11.52 6.39 -0.85
CA LYS A 21 12.73 7.12 -1.23
C LYS A 21 13.87 6.97 -0.24
N ARG A 22 13.56 7.01 1.05
CA ARG A 22 14.60 7.04 2.10
C ARG A 22 15.45 5.78 2.17
N ASP A 23 14.91 4.62 1.81
CA ASP A 23 15.61 3.34 1.96
C ASP A 23 15.47 2.39 0.77
N GLY A 24 14.72 2.78 -0.25
CA GLY A 24 14.54 1.96 -1.44
C GLY A 24 13.65 0.75 -1.25
N LEU A 25 12.99 0.61 -0.10
CA LEU A 25 12.08 -0.50 0.11
C LEU A 25 10.78 -0.28 -0.67
N TRP A 26 10.26 -1.37 -1.21
CA TRP A 26 8.98 -1.36 -1.90
C TRP A 26 7.84 -1.61 -0.93
N MET A 27 6.70 -1.02 -1.21
CA MET A 27 5.53 -1.16 -0.36
C MET A 27 4.26 -0.94 -1.16
N PHE A 28 3.14 -1.42 -0.63
CA PHE A 28 1.84 -1.07 -1.16
C PHE A 28 1.59 0.41 -0.85
N PRO A 29 0.97 1.16 -1.78
CA PRO A 29 0.78 2.60 -1.60
C PRO A 29 -0.18 2.91 -0.47
N GLY A 30 -0.03 4.07 0.11
CA GLY A 30 -0.84 4.55 1.21
C GLY A 30 -0.03 5.40 2.17
N GLY A 31 -0.57 5.68 3.35
CA GLY A 31 0.13 6.49 4.29
C GLY A 31 -0.62 6.69 5.59
N ARG A 32 -0.16 7.63 6.38
CA ARG A 32 -0.67 7.87 7.73
C ARG A 32 -1.99 8.61 7.74
N ARG A 33 -2.85 8.21 8.66
CA ARG A 33 -4.12 8.87 8.89
C ARG A 33 -3.88 10.21 9.61
N ARG A 34 -4.57 11.23 9.15
CA ARG A 34 -4.62 12.52 9.83
C ARG A 34 -5.80 12.54 10.79
N ALA A 35 -5.74 13.44 11.77
CA ALA A 35 -6.84 13.60 12.70
C ALA A 35 -8.14 13.93 11.93
N GLY A 36 -9.23 13.29 12.33
CA GLY A 36 -10.53 13.51 11.71
C GLY A 36 -10.79 12.68 10.46
N GLU A 37 -9.79 12.00 9.93
CA GLU A 37 -9.99 11.15 8.76
C GLU A 37 -10.48 9.78 9.14
N SER A 38 -11.35 9.19 8.30
CA SER A 38 -11.61 7.76 8.34
C SER A 38 -10.45 7.03 7.65
N ASP A 39 -10.37 5.72 7.86
CA ASP A 39 -9.34 4.93 7.17
C ASP A 39 -9.50 5.02 5.66
N ARG A 40 -10.73 5.03 5.15
CA ARG A 40 -11.01 5.17 3.72
C ARG A 40 -10.60 6.54 3.18
N SER A 41 -10.97 7.60 3.86
CA SER A 41 -10.64 8.95 3.39
C SER A 41 -9.13 9.18 3.45
N CYS A 42 -8.46 8.62 4.45
CA CYS A 42 -7.01 8.63 4.54
C CYS A 42 -6.39 8.01 3.28
N LEU A 43 -6.84 6.80 2.92
CA LEU A 43 -6.28 6.12 1.75
C LEU A 43 -6.52 6.91 0.47
N ARG A 44 -7.74 7.42 0.26
CA ARG A 44 -8.03 8.18 -0.95
C ARG A 44 -7.19 9.45 -1.03
N ARG A 45 -6.96 10.12 0.09
CA ARG A 45 -6.10 11.30 0.12
C ARG A 45 -4.65 10.94 -0.22
N GLU A 46 -4.12 9.90 0.43
CA GLU A 46 -2.75 9.48 0.19
C GLU A 46 -2.51 9.05 -1.26
N ILE A 47 -3.45 8.31 -1.84
CA ILE A 47 -3.31 7.90 -3.24
C ILE A 47 -3.37 9.13 -4.17
N LYS A 48 -4.22 10.09 -3.86
CA LYS A 48 -4.29 11.33 -4.64
C LYS A 48 -2.97 12.11 -4.59
N GLU A 49 -2.31 12.11 -3.44
CA GLU A 49 -1.01 12.78 -3.29
C GLU A 49 0.10 12.02 -3.98
N GLU A 50 0.17 10.70 -3.78
CA GLU A 50 1.25 9.87 -4.31
C GLU A 50 1.09 9.58 -5.80
N LEU A 51 -0.14 9.31 -6.23
CA LEU A 51 -0.45 8.88 -7.60
C LEU A 51 -1.66 9.64 -8.14
N PRO A 52 -1.48 10.95 -8.42
CA PRO A 52 -2.62 11.82 -8.74
C PRO A 52 -3.34 11.47 -10.04
N LYS A 53 -2.73 10.69 -10.92
CA LYS A 53 -3.36 10.27 -12.19
C LYS A 53 -4.04 8.92 -12.09
N LEU A 54 -3.98 8.26 -10.93
CA LEU A 54 -4.66 6.99 -10.71
C LEU A 54 -6.07 7.26 -10.18
N LYS A 55 -7.05 6.61 -10.77
CA LYS A 55 -8.45 6.71 -10.33
C LYS A 55 -8.86 5.41 -9.67
N LEU A 56 -9.33 5.51 -8.44
CA LEU A 56 -9.75 4.35 -7.66
C LEU A 56 -11.25 4.15 -7.80
N GLY A 57 -11.64 2.91 -8.05
CA GLY A 57 -13.01 2.49 -7.87
C GLY A 57 -13.33 2.23 -6.41
N PRO A 58 -14.40 1.46 -6.14
CA PRO A 58 -14.78 1.15 -4.76
C PRO A 58 -13.68 0.43 -4.00
N LEU A 59 -13.56 0.74 -2.72
CA LEU A 59 -12.58 0.14 -1.82
C LEU A 59 -13.29 -0.82 -0.88
N LYS A 60 -12.71 -2.01 -0.71
CA LYS A 60 -13.21 -3.00 0.24
C LYS A 60 -12.16 -3.22 1.31
N LEU A 61 -12.54 -3.03 2.57
CA LEU A 61 -11.63 -3.32 3.67
C LEU A 61 -11.38 -4.82 3.74
N TRP A 62 -10.12 -5.24 3.65
CA TRP A 62 -9.74 -6.64 3.82
C TRP A 62 -9.51 -6.96 5.29
N LYS A 63 -8.65 -6.21 5.94
CA LYS A 63 -8.46 -6.33 7.39
C LYS A 63 -7.63 -5.16 7.91
N GLU A 64 -7.67 -4.99 9.21
CA GLU A 64 -6.75 -4.12 9.91
C GLU A 64 -5.62 -4.99 10.47
N VAL A 65 -4.40 -4.70 10.05
CA VAL A 65 -3.21 -5.40 10.52
C VAL A 65 -2.62 -4.61 11.67
N LYS A 66 -2.66 -5.17 12.85
CA LYS A 66 -2.02 -4.56 14.01
C LYS A 66 -0.56 -4.97 13.99
N ALA A 67 0.24 -4.09 13.44
CA ALA A 67 1.64 -4.38 13.25
C ALA A 67 2.39 -4.27 14.57
N ARG A 68 3.56 -4.85 14.53
CA ARG A 68 4.52 -4.81 15.62
C ARG A 68 4.95 -3.37 15.89
N LYS A 69 5.56 -3.16 17.05
CA LYS A 69 6.12 -1.87 17.40
C LYS A 69 7.14 -1.42 16.36
N SER A 70 7.07 -0.16 15.96
CA SER A 70 8.09 0.45 15.13
C SER A 70 9.41 0.53 15.91
N ARG A 71 10.49 0.97 15.23
CA ARG A 71 11.78 1.19 15.89
C ARG A 71 11.68 2.14 17.09
N THR A 72 10.69 3.03 17.07
CA THR A 72 10.48 3.99 18.16
C THR A 72 9.61 3.44 19.28
N GLY A 73 9.22 2.17 19.22
CA GLY A 73 8.35 1.55 20.21
C GLY A 73 6.87 1.83 20.05
N ARG A 74 6.50 2.60 19.03
CA ARG A 74 5.09 2.92 18.77
C ARG A 74 4.39 1.75 18.12
N ARG A 75 3.18 1.48 18.58
CA ARG A 75 2.34 0.50 17.90
C ARG A 75 1.91 1.02 16.55
N MET A 76 2.06 0.18 15.54
CA MET A 76 1.60 0.47 14.19
C MET A 76 0.34 -0.32 13.92
N SER A 77 -0.57 0.24 13.13
CA SER A 77 -1.71 -0.50 12.62
C SER A 77 -2.03 0.02 11.23
N ASP A 78 -2.39 -0.88 10.34
CA ASP A 78 -2.69 -0.56 8.95
C ASP A 78 -4.04 -1.12 8.57
N ALA A 79 -4.91 -0.28 8.03
CA ALA A 79 -6.14 -0.72 7.40
C ALA A 79 -5.80 -1.05 5.94
N ILE A 80 -6.05 -2.30 5.55
CA ILE A 80 -5.69 -2.80 4.23
C ILE A 80 -6.95 -2.87 3.38
N PHE A 81 -6.98 -2.09 2.30
CA PHE A 81 -8.12 -2.03 1.39
C PHE A 81 -7.76 -2.67 0.05
N LEU A 82 -8.74 -3.38 -0.50
CA LEU A 82 -8.64 -3.96 -1.84
C LEU A 82 -9.45 -3.11 -2.81
N ALA A 83 -8.89 -2.87 -4.00
CA ALA A 83 -9.60 -2.22 -5.07
C ALA A 83 -9.61 -3.15 -6.28
N LYS A 84 -10.79 -3.48 -6.80
CA LYS A 84 -10.91 -4.33 -7.99
C LYS A 84 -10.69 -3.56 -9.28
N LYS A 85 -11.12 -2.30 -9.30
CA LYS A 85 -11.04 -1.48 -10.50
C LYS A 85 -10.24 -0.23 -10.22
N VAL A 86 -9.23 -0.02 -11.03
CA VAL A 86 -8.48 1.23 -11.07
C VAL A 86 -8.28 1.60 -12.54
N SER A 87 -8.17 2.88 -12.80
CA SER A 87 -7.88 3.39 -14.12
C SER A 87 -6.88 4.54 -14.01
N GLY A 88 -6.42 5.03 -15.16
CA GLY A 88 -5.46 6.10 -15.18
C GLY A 88 -4.03 5.59 -15.23
N ARG A 89 -3.10 6.50 -15.02
CA ARG A 89 -1.67 6.22 -15.15
C ARG A 89 -0.98 6.30 -13.81
N LEU A 90 0.14 5.58 -13.71
CA LEU A 90 1.02 5.67 -12.55
C LEU A 90 2.00 6.81 -12.78
N LYS A 91 1.72 7.94 -12.16
CA LYS A 91 2.63 9.08 -12.16
C LYS A 91 2.87 9.48 -10.73
N VAL A 92 4.13 9.46 -10.30
CA VAL A 92 4.48 9.87 -8.94
C VAL A 92 4.22 11.36 -8.80
N GLY A 93 3.36 11.72 -7.84
CA GLY A 93 3.05 13.11 -7.54
C GLY A 93 3.97 13.67 -6.46
N ASP A 94 3.85 13.12 -5.25
CA ASP A 94 4.69 13.56 -4.13
C ASP A 94 6.00 12.79 -4.14
N LYS A 95 7.06 13.44 -4.58
CA LYS A 95 8.39 12.84 -4.68
C LYS A 95 9.20 12.92 -3.39
N LYS A 96 8.62 13.43 -2.32
CA LYS A 96 9.32 13.50 -1.04
C LYS A 96 9.41 12.13 -0.37
N GLU A 97 8.37 11.33 -0.46
CA GLU A 97 8.29 10.05 0.22
C GLU A 97 8.53 8.86 -0.70
N ILE A 98 8.03 8.92 -1.94
CA ILE A 98 8.19 7.85 -2.91
C ILE A 98 8.85 8.39 -4.17
N ASP A 99 9.61 7.55 -4.87
CA ASP A 99 10.27 7.96 -6.10
C ASP A 99 9.93 7.08 -7.30
N ARG A 100 9.19 5.98 -7.10
CA ARG A 100 8.75 5.11 -8.19
C ARG A 100 7.39 4.50 -7.88
N ALA A 101 6.62 4.24 -8.91
CA ALA A 101 5.36 3.51 -8.83
C ALA A 101 5.27 2.61 -10.05
N VAL A 102 5.04 1.31 -9.83
CA VAL A 102 5.00 0.34 -10.92
C VAL A 102 3.99 -0.77 -10.62
N TRP A 103 3.56 -1.43 -11.68
CA TRP A 103 2.89 -2.72 -11.60
C TRP A 103 3.97 -3.79 -11.66
N ARG A 104 4.09 -4.59 -10.63
CA ARG A 104 5.15 -5.59 -10.57
C ARG A 104 4.66 -6.87 -9.91
N LYS A 105 5.43 -7.95 -10.09
CA LYS A 105 5.15 -9.17 -9.36
C LYS A 105 5.35 -8.93 -7.87
N PRO A 106 4.51 -9.52 -7.01
CA PRO A 106 4.63 -9.27 -5.56
C PRO A 106 5.91 -9.84 -4.94
N ARG A 107 6.59 -10.74 -5.64
CA ARG A 107 7.86 -11.30 -5.16
C ARG A 107 9.02 -10.77 -5.97
N GLY A 108 10.22 -10.90 -5.41
CA GLY A 108 11.44 -10.43 -6.07
C GLY A 108 11.82 -9.00 -5.70
N ALA A 109 11.12 -8.37 -4.78
CA ALA A 109 11.45 -7.04 -4.31
C ALA A 109 11.69 -7.06 -2.81
N ARG A 110 12.51 -6.14 -2.34
CA ARG A 110 12.69 -5.92 -0.91
C ARG A 110 11.53 -5.07 -0.42
N LEU A 111 10.71 -5.66 0.43
CA LEU A 111 9.48 -5.01 0.90
C LEU A 111 9.62 -4.52 2.34
N ALA A 112 8.93 -3.42 2.63
CA ALA A 112 8.73 -2.97 3.99
C ALA A 112 7.93 -4.03 4.77
N PRO A 113 8.08 -4.09 6.12
CA PRO A 113 7.51 -5.19 6.92
C PRO A 113 6.02 -5.45 6.73
N THR A 114 5.19 -4.42 6.80
CA THR A 114 3.74 -4.61 6.63
C THR A 114 3.41 -5.11 5.23
N SER A 115 4.09 -4.58 4.21
CA SER A 115 3.87 -4.99 2.82
C SER A 115 4.31 -6.43 2.60
N ARG A 116 5.37 -6.87 3.26
CA ARG A 116 5.79 -8.27 3.21
C ARG A 116 4.72 -9.19 3.82
N TYR A 117 4.14 -8.79 4.93
CA TYR A 117 3.04 -9.54 5.54
C TYR A 117 1.85 -9.65 4.58
N ILE A 118 1.44 -8.53 3.97
CA ILE A 118 0.33 -8.50 3.01
C ILE A 118 0.61 -9.43 1.83
N ARG A 119 1.82 -9.34 1.27
CA ARG A 119 2.22 -10.20 0.16
C ARG A 119 2.08 -11.68 0.51
N ASP A 120 2.56 -12.07 1.69
CA ASP A 120 2.57 -13.47 2.08
C ASP A 120 1.15 -14.00 2.32
N LYS A 121 0.24 -13.15 2.76
CA LYS A 121 -1.15 -13.55 3.02
C LYS A 121 -2.01 -13.55 1.76
N LEU A 122 -1.88 -12.53 0.92
CA LEU A 122 -2.72 -12.38 -0.28
C LEU A 122 -2.13 -13.01 -1.54
N PHE A 123 -0.80 -13.15 -1.59
CA PHE A 123 -0.12 -13.66 -2.77
C PHE A 123 0.88 -14.75 -2.38
N PRO A 124 0.41 -15.87 -1.81
CA PRO A 124 1.30 -16.94 -1.39
C PRO A 124 1.98 -17.59 -2.60
N ARG A 125 3.13 -18.21 -2.37
CA ARG A 125 3.84 -18.92 -3.43
C ARG A 125 3.00 -20.07 -3.96
N ARG A 126 2.87 -20.14 -5.29
CA ARG A 126 2.17 -21.25 -5.94
C ARG A 126 3.03 -22.50 -5.97
N GLY A 127 2.36 -23.65 -5.96
CA GLY A 127 3.02 -24.92 -6.17
C GLY A 127 3.94 -25.37 -5.05
N ARG A 128 3.95 -24.65 -3.95
CA ARG A 128 4.74 -25.03 -2.80
C ARG A 128 4.06 -26.16 -2.07
N ARG A 129 4.74 -27.26 -1.92
CA ARG A 129 4.21 -28.42 -1.20
C ARG A 129 5.10 -28.74 -0.01
#